data_9bda84c6a2a3a974313f95cefe07bac9
#
_entry.id   9bda84c6a2a3a974313f95cefe07bac9
#
_cell.length_a   1.000
_cell.length_b   1.000
_cell.length_c   1.000
_cell.angle_alpha   90.00
_cell.angle_beta   90.00
_cell.angle_gamma   90.00
#
_symmetry.space_group_name_H-M   'P 1'
#
loop_
_entity.id
_entity.type
_entity.pdbx_description
1 polymer ?
#
loop_
_entity_poly.entity_id
_entity_poly.type
_entity_poly.pdbx_seq_one_letter_code
_entity_poly.pdbx_strand_id
1 'polypeptide(L)'
;LKKKKYSKLVTIIKGGKERSDSSLNALKFIKKYKPKNVYIHDAARPNFSLRLLKNISKNLKKNKAVVPIVNSKDSIKYKVKKEVFNLNRKNTLLTQTPQAFNFKELYKLAIKEKSKINDEATLFLNQNYKIKFIPGENSNNKITYLDDIKISKTFHGLGFDIHRLVKNKKLFLGGTR
;
A
#
# COMPACT_ATOMS: atom_id res chain seq x y z
N LEU A 1 -11.42 7.19 16.15
CA LEU A 1 -10.03 7.66 15.93
C LEU A 1 -9.73 8.74 16.95
N LYS A 2 -8.86 8.43 17.94
CA LYS A 2 -8.43 9.41 18.96
C LYS A 2 -7.79 10.61 18.26
N LYS A 3 -8.23 11.82 18.59
CA LYS A 3 -7.63 13.10 18.15
C LYS A 3 -6.13 13.08 18.44
N LYS A 4 -5.31 12.78 17.47
CA LYS A 4 -3.87 12.68 17.60
C LYS A 4 -3.16 13.76 16.81
N LYS A 5 -1.93 14.01 17.18
CA LYS A 5 -0.89 14.94 16.68
C LYS A 5 -0.92 15.26 15.18
N TYR A 6 -1.59 14.45 14.36
CA TYR A 6 -1.67 14.57 12.89
C TYR A 6 -3.04 15.01 12.35
N SER A 7 -4.03 15.34 13.21
CA SER A 7 -5.38 15.70 12.77
C SER A 7 -5.42 16.90 11.81
N LYS A 8 -4.48 17.84 11.94
CA LYS A 8 -4.33 18.99 11.04
C LYS A 8 -3.77 18.62 9.65
N LEU A 9 -3.19 17.42 9.51
CA LEU A 9 -2.57 16.93 8.26
C LEU A 9 -3.46 15.96 7.50
N VAL A 10 -4.60 15.57 8.07
CA VAL A 10 -5.51 14.59 7.48
C VAL A 10 -6.77 15.30 7.02
N THR A 11 -7.09 15.14 5.75
CA THR A 11 -8.35 15.59 5.16
C THR A 11 -9.10 14.40 4.62
N ILE A 12 -10.39 14.30 4.98
CA ILE A 12 -11.29 13.29 4.44
C ILE A 12 -12.07 13.93 3.31
N ILE A 13 -12.09 13.26 2.16
CA ILE A 13 -12.86 13.68 0.99
C ILE A 13 -13.82 12.57 0.56
N LYS A 14 -14.91 12.97 -0.11
CA LYS A 14 -15.87 12.01 -0.64
C LYS A 14 -15.23 11.20 -1.78
N GLY A 15 -15.31 9.87 -1.70
CA GLY A 15 -14.92 8.97 -2.77
C GLY A 15 -15.88 9.03 -3.97
N GLY A 16 -15.52 8.33 -5.05
CA GLY A 16 -16.37 8.12 -6.22
C GLY A 16 -17.05 6.75 -6.19
N LYS A 17 -17.69 6.40 -7.29
CA LYS A 17 -18.32 5.07 -7.46
C LYS A 17 -17.27 3.97 -7.59
N GLU A 18 -16.18 4.28 -8.25
CA GLU A 18 -15.06 3.37 -8.49
C GLU A 18 -13.80 3.84 -7.75
N ARG A 19 -12.79 2.96 -7.66
CA ARG A 19 -11.49 3.30 -7.08
C ARG A 19 -10.83 4.46 -7.83
N SER A 20 -10.85 4.41 -9.16
CA SER A 20 -10.31 5.46 -10.04
C SER A 20 -10.96 6.82 -9.81
N ASP A 21 -12.28 6.86 -9.62
CA ASP A 21 -13.00 8.11 -9.33
C ASP A 21 -12.55 8.70 -7.99
N SER A 22 -12.37 7.86 -6.98
CA SER A 22 -11.90 8.28 -5.66
C SER A 22 -10.50 8.87 -5.74
N SER A 23 -9.60 8.22 -6.49
CA SER A 23 -8.25 8.74 -6.75
C SER A 23 -8.29 10.08 -7.50
N LEU A 24 -9.12 10.20 -8.54
CA LEU A 24 -9.27 11.44 -9.29
C LEU A 24 -9.81 12.57 -8.42
N ASN A 25 -10.81 12.30 -7.57
CA ASN A 25 -11.34 13.29 -6.62
C ASN A 25 -10.24 13.77 -5.65
N ALA A 26 -9.41 12.86 -5.15
CA ALA A 26 -8.27 13.21 -4.32
C ALA A 26 -7.25 14.08 -5.07
N LEU A 27 -6.92 13.72 -6.31
CA LEU A 27 -6.00 14.50 -7.14
C LEU A 27 -6.54 15.91 -7.43
N LYS A 28 -7.84 16.04 -7.73
CA LYS A 28 -8.51 17.34 -7.92
C LYS A 28 -8.43 18.20 -6.65
N PHE A 29 -8.69 17.60 -5.50
CA PHE A 29 -8.63 18.29 -4.21
C PHE A 29 -7.22 18.82 -3.88
N ILE A 30 -6.18 17.97 -4.05
CA ILE A 30 -4.81 18.36 -3.68
C ILE A 30 -4.14 19.29 -4.70
N LYS A 31 -4.70 19.46 -5.90
CA LYS A 31 -4.17 20.35 -6.96
C LYS A 31 -3.88 21.76 -6.46
N LYS A 32 -4.75 22.31 -5.59
CA LYS A 32 -4.59 23.65 -5.01
C LYS A 32 -3.28 23.82 -4.21
N TYR A 33 -2.72 22.73 -3.67
CA TYR A 33 -1.46 22.75 -2.92
C TYR A 33 -0.22 22.63 -3.82
N LYS A 34 -0.40 22.46 -5.14
CA LYS A 34 0.68 22.33 -6.15
C LYS A 34 1.75 21.29 -5.76
N PRO A 35 1.36 20.07 -5.34
CA PRO A 35 2.35 19.07 -4.93
C PRO A 35 3.25 18.69 -6.11
N LYS A 36 4.54 18.48 -5.84
CA LYS A 36 5.48 17.99 -6.85
C LYS A 36 5.23 16.51 -7.14
N ASN A 37 5.00 15.72 -6.09
CA ASN A 37 4.82 14.27 -6.15
C ASN A 37 3.58 13.87 -5.35
N VAL A 38 3.01 12.73 -5.71
CA VAL A 38 1.90 12.11 -4.99
C VAL A 38 2.18 10.62 -4.78
N TYR A 39 1.78 10.12 -3.63
CA TYR A 39 1.83 8.70 -3.31
C TYR A 39 0.39 8.22 -3.16
N ILE A 40 0.05 7.15 -3.88
CA ILE A 40 -1.27 6.51 -3.80
C ILE A 40 -1.10 5.17 -3.10
N HIS A 41 -1.89 4.96 -2.06
CA HIS A 41 -1.75 3.80 -1.21
C HIS A 41 -3.09 3.18 -0.84
N ASP A 42 -3.17 1.86 -0.92
CA ASP A 42 -4.33 1.10 -0.48
C ASP A 42 -4.35 1.03 1.06
N ALA A 43 -5.42 1.50 1.68
CA ALA A 43 -5.59 1.38 3.14
C ALA A 43 -5.55 -0.09 3.63
N ALA A 44 -5.84 -1.03 2.75
CA ALA A 44 -5.76 -2.47 3.00
C ALA A 44 -4.32 -3.03 3.03
N ARG A 45 -3.28 -2.20 2.91
CA ARG A 45 -1.85 -2.60 3.02
C ARG A 45 -1.17 -1.90 4.20
N PRO A 46 -1.44 -2.30 5.45
CA PRO A 46 -0.92 -1.59 6.62
C PRO A 46 0.59 -1.79 6.87
N ASN A 47 1.22 -2.79 6.23
CA ASN A 47 2.53 -3.31 6.63
C ASN A 47 3.69 -2.91 5.69
N PHE A 48 3.61 -1.77 4.99
CA PHE A 48 4.74 -1.27 4.22
C PHE A 48 5.81 -0.64 5.13
N SER A 49 7.07 -0.81 4.78
CA SER A 49 8.18 -0.31 5.60
C SER A 49 8.61 1.12 5.23
N LEU A 50 9.26 1.80 6.18
CA LEU A 50 9.93 3.09 5.90
C LEU A 50 11.06 2.93 4.87
N ARG A 51 11.70 1.75 4.80
CA ARG A 51 12.71 1.43 3.79
C ARG A 51 12.12 1.48 2.40
N LEU A 52 10.92 0.89 2.20
CA LEU A 52 10.22 0.94 0.93
C LEU A 52 9.89 2.38 0.53
N LEU A 53 9.36 3.19 1.44
CA LEU A 53 9.08 4.61 1.18
C LEU A 53 10.33 5.39 0.78
N LYS A 54 11.45 5.20 1.48
CA LYS A 54 12.74 5.84 1.15
C LYS A 54 13.21 5.44 -0.24
N ASN A 55 13.08 4.16 -0.60
CA ASN A 55 13.47 3.65 -1.92
C ASN A 55 12.58 4.25 -3.03
N ILE A 56 11.26 4.29 -2.82
CA ILE A 56 10.32 4.96 -3.75
C ILE A 56 10.73 6.42 -3.94
N SER A 57 10.92 7.17 -2.84
CA SER A 57 11.30 8.59 -2.88
C SER A 57 12.61 8.84 -3.63
N LYS A 58 13.62 7.99 -3.40
CA LYS A 58 14.93 8.08 -4.10
C LYS A 58 14.77 7.91 -5.60
N ASN A 59 13.99 6.91 -6.03
CA ASN A 59 13.78 6.63 -7.44
C ASN A 59 12.89 7.67 -8.13
N LEU A 60 11.92 8.26 -7.40
CA LEU A 60 11.01 9.27 -7.94
C LEU A 60 11.72 10.60 -8.28
N LYS A 61 12.90 10.85 -7.73
CA LYS A 61 13.73 12.02 -8.11
C LYS A 61 14.13 12.01 -9.59
N LYS A 62 14.28 10.80 -10.18
CA LYS A 62 14.76 10.61 -11.56
C LYS A 62 13.69 10.03 -12.49
N ASN A 63 12.51 9.67 -11.98
CA ASN A 63 11.46 8.99 -12.74
C ASN A 63 10.11 9.67 -12.50
N LYS A 64 9.22 9.61 -13.48
CA LYS A 64 7.85 10.17 -13.37
C LYS A 64 6.89 9.24 -12.63
N ALA A 65 7.16 7.95 -12.64
CA ALA A 65 6.38 6.92 -11.96
C ALA A 65 7.31 5.86 -11.34
N VAL A 66 7.02 5.45 -10.11
CA VAL A 66 7.73 4.40 -9.38
C VAL A 66 6.71 3.47 -8.75
N VAL A 67 6.83 2.18 -9.05
CA VAL A 67 5.87 1.15 -8.63
C VAL A 67 6.63 -0.02 -8.01
N PRO A 68 6.35 -0.38 -6.76
CA PRO A 68 6.88 -1.58 -6.14
C PRO A 68 6.23 -2.83 -6.74
N ILE A 69 7.03 -3.86 -6.96
CA ILE A 69 6.59 -5.15 -7.49
C ILE A 69 7.11 -6.31 -6.66
N VAL A 70 6.35 -7.39 -6.65
CA VAL A 70 6.80 -8.70 -6.20
C VAL A 70 6.48 -9.73 -7.27
N ASN A 71 7.27 -10.80 -7.33
CA ASN A 71 7.00 -11.90 -8.23
C ASN A 71 5.97 -12.86 -7.60
N SER A 72 5.16 -13.49 -8.43
CA SER A 72 4.29 -14.57 -7.96
C SER A 72 5.11 -15.79 -7.57
N LYS A 73 4.78 -16.37 -6.43
CA LYS A 73 5.31 -17.68 -5.99
C LYS A 73 4.58 -18.82 -6.70
N ASP A 74 3.32 -18.60 -7.01
CA ASP A 74 2.44 -19.61 -7.58
C ASP A 74 2.41 -19.56 -9.12
N SER A 75 1.93 -20.63 -9.72
CA SER A 75 1.65 -20.70 -11.15
C SER A 75 0.44 -19.84 -11.47
N ILE A 76 0.59 -18.92 -12.44
CA ILE A 76 -0.46 -18.00 -12.82
C ILE A 76 -1.19 -18.51 -14.06
N LYS A 77 -2.51 -18.58 -13.97
CA LYS A 77 -3.40 -18.90 -15.08
C LYS A 77 -4.17 -17.65 -15.50
N TYR A 78 -4.25 -17.44 -16.79
CA TYR A 78 -5.05 -16.35 -17.37
C TYR A 78 -6.24 -16.95 -18.08
N LYS A 79 -7.46 -16.57 -17.69
CA LYS A 79 -8.71 -17.08 -18.25
C LYS A 79 -9.34 -16.05 -19.18
N VAL A 80 -9.60 -16.44 -20.41
CA VAL A 80 -10.35 -15.67 -21.39
C VAL A 80 -11.56 -16.48 -21.81
N LYS A 81 -12.75 -16.02 -21.53
CA LYS A 81 -14.01 -16.78 -21.73
C LYS A 81 -13.93 -18.17 -21.08
N LYS A 82 -13.87 -19.26 -21.89
CA LYS A 82 -13.76 -20.64 -21.44
C LYS A 82 -12.34 -21.20 -21.50
N GLU A 83 -11.42 -20.48 -22.12
CA GLU A 83 -10.04 -20.93 -22.31
C GLU A 83 -9.14 -20.48 -21.17
N VAL A 84 -8.15 -21.30 -20.84
CA VAL A 84 -7.18 -21.05 -19.76
C VAL A 84 -5.77 -21.14 -20.32
N PHE A 85 -5.01 -20.09 -20.14
CA PHE A 85 -3.63 -19.95 -20.61
C PHE A 85 -2.66 -19.90 -19.43
N ASN A 86 -1.45 -20.41 -19.65
CA ASN A 86 -0.36 -20.26 -18.70
C ASN A 86 0.31 -18.90 -18.88
N LEU A 87 0.47 -18.14 -17.80
CA LEU A 87 1.35 -16.99 -17.78
C LEU A 87 2.72 -17.36 -17.22
N ASN A 88 3.77 -16.92 -17.91
CA ASN A 88 5.11 -17.09 -17.38
C ASN A 88 5.29 -16.20 -16.14
N ARG A 89 5.38 -16.84 -14.96
CA ARG A 89 5.53 -16.13 -13.68
C ARG A 89 6.77 -15.24 -13.61
N LYS A 90 7.83 -15.55 -14.35
CA LYS A 90 9.05 -14.72 -14.40
C LYS A 90 8.81 -13.37 -15.08
N ASN A 91 7.83 -13.31 -15.98
CA ASN A 91 7.47 -12.11 -16.73
C ASN A 91 6.21 -11.43 -16.17
N THR A 92 5.63 -11.97 -15.09
CA THR A 92 4.42 -11.43 -14.47
C THR A 92 4.80 -10.66 -13.22
N LEU A 93 4.42 -9.39 -13.19
CA LEU A 93 4.73 -8.47 -12.11
C LEU A 93 3.46 -8.20 -11.28
N LEU A 94 3.52 -8.52 -9.99
CA LEU A 94 2.44 -8.19 -9.06
C LEU A 94 2.74 -6.82 -8.44
N THR A 95 1.96 -5.81 -8.81
CA THR A 95 2.14 -4.45 -8.33
C THR A 95 1.65 -4.28 -6.90
N GLN A 96 2.40 -3.53 -6.11
CA GLN A 96 2.01 -3.14 -4.76
C GLN A 96 1.82 -1.62 -4.67
N THR A 97 1.22 -1.18 -3.59
CA THR A 97 1.20 0.22 -3.16
C THR A 97 2.01 0.38 -1.88
N PRO A 98 2.62 1.55 -1.58
CA PRO A 98 2.44 2.85 -2.25
C PRO A 98 3.04 2.89 -3.66
N GLN A 99 2.27 3.40 -4.62
CA GLN A 99 2.77 3.81 -5.93
C GLN A 99 3.00 5.32 -5.90
N ALA A 100 4.08 5.77 -6.52
CA ALA A 100 4.44 7.19 -6.47
C ALA A 100 4.64 7.78 -7.87
N PHE A 101 4.14 8.99 -8.05
CA PHE A 101 4.08 9.65 -9.35
C PHE A 101 4.45 11.13 -9.25
N ASN A 102 4.99 11.67 -10.34
CA ASN A 102 4.97 13.09 -10.55
C ASN A 102 3.52 13.56 -10.64
N PHE A 103 3.13 14.52 -9.81
CA PHE A 103 1.73 14.94 -9.71
C PHE A 103 1.19 15.51 -11.03
N LYS A 104 1.95 16.38 -11.69
CA LYS A 104 1.51 17.02 -12.95
C LYS A 104 1.22 16.00 -14.03
N GLU A 105 2.09 15.01 -14.18
CA GLU A 105 1.91 13.95 -15.18
C GLU A 105 0.71 13.06 -14.83
N LEU A 106 0.64 12.57 -13.58
CA LEU A 106 -0.50 11.74 -13.17
C LEU A 106 -1.82 12.47 -13.33
N TYR A 107 -1.90 13.73 -12.88
CA TYR A 107 -3.11 14.53 -12.99
C TYR A 107 -3.55 14.70 -14.45
N LYS A 108 -2.60 15.02 -15.35
CA LYS A 108 -2.85 15.16 -16.80
C LYS A 108 -3.43 13.86 -17.40
N LEU A 109 -2.91 12.71 -17.01
CA LEU A 109 -3.38 11.41 -17.49
C LEU A 109 -4.75 11.07 -16.89
N ALA A 110 -4.91 11.24 -15.58
CA ALA A 110 -6.13 10.88 -14.87
C ALA A 110 -7.37 11.68 -15.31
N ILE A 111 -7.23 12.95 -15.67
CA ILE A 111 -8.36 13.76 -16.18
C ILE A 111 -8.81 13.38 -17.60
N LYS A 112 -7.95 12.75 -18.39
CA LYS A 112 -8.24 12.32 -19.76
C LYS A 112 -8.83 10.91 -19.82
N GLU A 113 -8.55 10.10 -18.80
CA GLU A 113 -9.00 8.71 -18.77
C GLU A 113 -10.50 8.63 -18.47
N LYS A 114 -11.20 7.90 -19.30
CA LYS A 114 -12.65 7.65 -19.17
C LYS A 114 -12.97 6.20 -18.78
N SER A 115 -12.00 5.32 -18.93
CA SER A 115 -12.17 3.90 -18.62
C SER A 115 -11.89 3.61 -17.15
N LYS A 116 -12.40 2.48 -16.67
CA LYS A 116 -12.05 1.97 -15.34
C LYS A 116 -10.63 1.43 -15.37
N ILE A 117 -9.81 1.90 -14.44
CA ILE A 117 -8.45 1.43 -14.27
C ILE A 117 -8.27 0.74 -12.92
N ASN A 118 -7.44 -0.30 -12.91
CA ASN A 118 -7.16 -1.07 -11.70
C ASN A 118 -6.17 -0.33 -10.77
N ASP A 119 -5.21 0.37 -11.34
CA ASP A 119 -4.25 1.20 -10.62
C ASP A 119 -3.76 2.37 -11.50
N GLU A 120 -3.10 3.34 -10.88
CA GLU A 120 -2.62 4.53 -11.56
C GLU A 120 -1.43 4.26 -12.48
N ALA A 121 -0.68 3.17 -12.26
CA ALA A 121 0.39 2.76 -13.17
C ALA A 121 -0.16 2.45 -14.57
N THR A 122 -1.39 1.91 -14.66
CA THR A 122 -2.06 1.66 -15.94
C THR A 122 -2.17 2.91 -16.81
N LEU A 123 -2.40 4.09 -16.22
CA LEU A 123 -2.45 5.36 -16.97
C LEU A 123 -1.12 5.66 -17.67
N PHE A 124 -0.01 5.36 -17.00
CA PHE A 124 1.32 5.58 -17.57
C PHE A 124 1.63 4.56 -18.67
N LEU A 125 1.26 3.29 -18.45
CA LEU A 125 1.47 2.21 -19.44
C LEU A 125 0.66 2.48 -20.71
N ASN A 126 -0.61 2.85 -20.60
CA ASN A 126 -1.49 3.14 -21.74
C ASN A 126 -0.98 4.29 -22.62
N GLN A 127 -0.14 5.15 -22.09
CA GLN A 127 0.45 6.28 -22.80
C GLN A 127 1.95 6.09 -23.06
N ASN A 128 2.46 4.86 -22.99
CA ASN A 128 3.85 4.50 -23.21
C ASN A 128 4.87 5.27 -22.36
N TYR A 129 4.45 5.73 -21.17
CA TYR A 129 5.38 6.33 -20.23
C TYR A 129 6.24 5.27 -19.56
N LYS A 130 7.51 5.56 -19.40
CA LYS A 130 8.42 4.68 -18.67
C LYS A 130 8.12 4.69 -17.18
N ILE A 131 7.85 3.50 -16.62
CA ILE A 131 7.69 3.28 -15.20
C ILE A 131 8.97 2.67 -14.63
N LYS A 132 9.42 3.17 -13.49
CA LYS A 132 10.48 2.54 -12.71
C LYS A 132 9.87 1.52 -11.76
N PHE A 133 9.97 0.26 -12.11
CA PHE A 133 9.66 -0.83 -11.18
C PHE A 133 10.81 -1.03 -10.20
N ILE A 134 10.48 -1.23 -8.92
CA ILE A 134 11.43 -1.48 -7.84
C ILE A 134 10.99 -2.70 -7.03
N PRO A 135 11.90 -3.39 -6.32
CA PRO A 135 11.50 -4.45 -5.41
C PRO A 135 10.51 -3.96 -4.36
N GLY A 136 9.40 -4.67 -4.24
CA GLY A 136 8.40 -4.51 -3.19
C GLY A 136 8.76 -5.36 -1.95
N GLU A 137 7.79 -5.60 -1.09
CA GLU A 137 7.97 -6.33 0.16
C GLU A 137 6.88 -7.40 0.33
N ASN A 138 7.29 -8.64 0.61
CA ASN A 138 6.33 -9.72 0.86
C ASN A 138 5.45 -9.47 2.09
N SER A 139 5.96 -8.71 3.08
CA SER A 139 5.18 -8.28 4.24
C SER A 139 4.10 -7.25 3.92
N ASN A 140 4.23 -6.54 2.79
CA ASN A 140 3.27 -5.54 2.33
C ASN A 140 2.08 -6.17 1.60
N ASN A 141 1.49 -7.19 2.24
CA ASN A 141 0.32 -7.90 1.71
C ASN A 141 -0.92 -7.02 1.75
N LYS A 142 -1.82 -7.23 0.79
CA LYS A 142 -3.14 -6.62 0.79
C LYS A 142 -4.10 -7.50 1.58
N ILE A 143 -4.69 -6.95 2.62
CA ILE A 143 -5.77 -7.60 3.37
C ILE A 143 -7.01 -7.58 2.50
N THR A 144 -7.38 -8.73 1.97
CA THR A 144 -8.52 -8.90 1.05
C THR A 144 -9.57 -9.82 1.64
N TYR A 145 -9.14 -10.84 2.36
CA TYR A 145 -9.99 -11.85 2.98
C TYR A 145 -9.85 -11.83 4.50
N LEU A 146 -10.82 -12.43 5.19
CA LEU A 146 -10.81 -12.51 6.66
C LEU A 146 -9.58 -13.25 7.20
N ASP A 147 -9.09 -14.23 6.47
CA ASP A 147 -7.91 -15.00 6.86
C ASP A 147 -6.62 -14.17 6.81
N ASP A 148 -6.54 -13.16 5.97
CA ASP A 148 -5.40 -12.24 5.93
C ASP A 148 -5.25 -11.46 7.25
N ILE A 149 -6.35 -11.24 7.99
CA ILE A 149 -6.35 -10.57 9.30
C ILE A 149 -5.75 -11.46 10.38
N LYS A 150 -5.92 -12.77 10.29
CA LYS A 150 -5.40 -13.72 11.27
C LYS A 150 -3.87 -13.79 11.25
N ILE A 151 -3.26 -13.64 10.08
CA ILE A 151 -1.80 -13.63 9.91
C ILE A 151 -1.16 -12.39 10.54
N SER A 152 -1.88 -11.27 10.57
CA SER A 152 -1.38 -10.01 11.12
C SER A 152 -1.56 -9.84 12.63
N LYS A 153 -2.14 -10.82 13.31
CA LYS A 153 -2.46 -10.76 14.76
C LYS A 153 -1.41 -11.36 15.69
N THR A 154 -0.18 -11.60 15.24
CA THR A 154 0.88 -12.02 16.14
C THR A 154 1.44 -10.78 16.84
N PHE A 155 0.99 -10.55 18.07
CA PHE A 155 1.56 -9.53 18.95
C PHE A 155 2.63 -10.17 19.82
N HIS A 156 3.84 -9.62 19.79
CA HIS A 156 4.90 -10.00 20.72
C HIS A 156 5.06 -8.88 21.72
N GLY A 157 4.94 -9.20 22.98
CA GLY A 157 5.21 -8.30 24.09
C GLY A 157 6.30 -8.91 24.98
N LEU A 158 7.26 -8.09 25.39
CA LEU A 158 8.21 -8.43 26.44
C LEU A 158 7.80 -7.62 27.68
N GLY A 159 7.52 -8.32 28.76
CA GLY A 159 7.25 -7.73 30.05
C GLY A 159 8.30 -8.17 31.07
N PHE A 160 8.79 -7.23 31.84
CA PHE A 160 9.60 -7.52 33.02
C PHE A 160 8.82 -7.10 34.27
N ASP A 161 8.77 -8.00 35.23
CA ASP A 161 8.19 -7.70 36.52
C ASP A 161 9.18 -8.10 37.63
N ILE A 162 9.34 -7.26 38.62
CA ILE A 162 10.26 -7.47 39.75
C ILE A 162 9.45 -7.49 41.01
N HIS A 163 9.39 -8.64 41.62
CA HIS A 163 8.70 -8.81 42.92
C HIS A 163 9.72 -8.98 44.03
N ARG A 164 9.54 -8.22 45.10
CA ARG A 164 10.26 -8.42 46.35
C ARG A 164 9.64 -9.63 47.09
N LEU A 165 10.43 -10.67 47.28
CA LEU A 165 10.03 -11.80 48.10
C LEU A 165 9.98 -11.38 49.55
N VAL A 166 8.81 -11.49 50.16
CA VAL A 166 8.57 -11.15 51.57
C VAL A 166 8.11 -12.41 52.32
N LYS A 167 8.73 -12.67 53.46
CA LYS A 167 8.36 -13.80 54.33
C LYS A 167 6.86 -13.77 54.68
N ASN A 168 6.17 -14.90 54.57
CA ASN A 168 4.75 -15.04 54.87
C ASN A 168 3.76 -14.30 53.95
N LYS A 169 4.17 -13.85 52.75
CA LYS A 169 3.25 -13.38 51.71
C LYS A 169 3.25 -14.32 50.52
N LYS A 170 2.06 -14.48 49.93
CA LYS A 170 1.91 -15.30 48.71
C LYS A 170 2.42 -14.54 47.51
N LEU A 171 3.19 -15.18 46.65
CA LEU A 171 3.66 -14.64 45.39
C LEU A 171 2.60 -14.88 44.30
N PHE A 172 2.24 -13.84 43.56
CA PHE A 172 1.37 -13.91 42.39
C PHE A 172 2.15 -13.48 41.16
N LEU A 173 2.24 -14.34 40.15
CA LEU A 173 2.89 -14.07 38.90
C LEU A 173 1.90 -14.25 37.74
N GLY A 174 1.71 -13.26 36.90
CA GLY A 174 0.80 -13.36 35.78
C GLY A 174 -0.65 -13.68 36.14
N GLY A 175 -1.12 -13.30 37.35
CA GLY A 175 -2.47 -13.59 37.84
C GLY A 175 -2.63 -15.01 38.44
N THR A 176 -1.57 -15.80 38.48
CA THR A 176 -1.54 -17.15 39.10
C THR A 176 -0.74 -17.14 40.40
N ARG A 177 -1.18 -18.03 41.37
CA ARG A 177 -0.57 -18.17 42.68
C ARG A 177 0.49 -19.27 42.68
#